data_16f3d70d01ba9b8a61b84fdd86596eb5
#
_entry.id   16f3d70d01ba9b8a61b84fdd86596eb5
#
_cell.length_a   1.000
_cell.length_b   1.000
_cell.length_c   1.000
_cell.angle_alpha   90.00
_cell.angle_beta   90.00
_cell.angle_gamma   90.00
#
_symmetry.space_group_name_H-M   'P 1'
#
loop_
_entity.id
_entity.type
_entity.pdbx_description
1 polymer ?
#
loop_
_entity_poly.entity_id
_entity_poly.type
_entity_poly.pdbx_seq_one_letter_code
_entity_poly.pdbx_strand_id
1 'polypeptide(L)'
;MHLTVTRAQYDAVRGVRHLPDVLRKVLEGARPSGGGDGYVLDLTYEEATALNELCAWNVHTDANGAVKPESKVFDDLVKAILTHPDY
;
A
#
# COMPACT_ATOMS: atom_id res chain seq x y z
N MET A 1 -12.99 3.71 -2.08
CA MET A 1 -12.09 4.08 -3.19
C MET A 1 -11.45 2.85 -3.80
N HIS A 2 -11.16 2.93 -5.08
CA HIS A 2 -10.43 1.88 -5.78
C HIS A 2 -8.98 2.31 -5.93
N LEU A 3 -8.07 1.55 -5.36
CA LEU A 3 -6.64 1.81 -5.44
C LEU A 3 -5.97 0.73 -6.28
N THR A 4 -5.36 1.12 -7.39
CA THR A 4 -4.58 0.18 -8.21
C THR A 4 -3.15 0.14 -7.69
N VAL A 5 -2.68 -1.05 -7.37
CA VAL A 5 -1.33 -1.28 -6.85
C VAL A 5 -0.57 -2.23 -7.77
N THR A 6 0.74 -2.10 -7.82
CA THR A 6 1.57 -3.04 -8.55
C THR A 6 1.67 -4.35 -7.76
N ARG A 7 2.09 -5.41 -8.43
CA ARG A 7 2.34 -6.69 -7.76
C ARG A 7 3.40 -6.54 -6.66
N ALA A 8 4.45 -5.75 -6.93
CA ALA A 8 5.50 -5.50 -5.94
C ALA A 8 4.94 -4.81 -4.69
N GLN A 9 4.06 -3.82 -4.88
CA GLN A 9 3.40 -3.14 -3.77
C GLN A 9 2.48 -4.09 -2.99
N TYR A 10 1.70 -4.89 -3.70
CA TYR A 10 0.82 -5.88 -3.08
C TYR A 10 1.61 -6.88 -2.24
N ASP A 11 2.67 -7.43 -2.80
CA ASP A 11 3.51 -8.41 -2.12
C ASP A 11 4.22 -7.80 -0.90
N ALA A 12 4.67 -6.56 -1.00
CA ALA A 12 5.33 -5.86 0.09
C ALA A 12 4.38 -5.67 1.29
N VAL A 13 3.16 -5.23 1.03
CA VAL A 13 2.15 -5.04 2.09
C VAL A 13 1.79 -6.38 2.71
N ARG A 14 1.59 -7.40 1.88
CA ARG A 14 1.23 -8.74 2.35
C ARG A 14 2.31 -9.34 3.24
N GLY A 15 3.58 -9.00 3.00
CA GLY A 15 4.71 -9.50 3.76
C GLY A 15 5.01 -8.74 5.06
N VAL A 16 4.26 -7.69 5.37
CA VAL A 16 4.49 -6.93 6.60
C VAL A 16 4.17 -7.76 7.83
N ARG A 17 5.07 -7.70 8.82
CA ARG A 17 4.83 -8.34 10.12
C ARG A 17 3.65 -7.66 10.82
N HIS A 18 2.85 -8.44 11.51
CA HIS A 18 1.71 -7.95 12.29
C HIS A 18 0.70 -7.18 11.42
N LEU A 19 0.48 -7.67 10.20
CA LEU A 19 -0.52 -7.10 9.32
C LEU A 19 -1.90 -7.13 10.00
N PRO A 20 -2.57 -5.97 10.16
CA PRO A 20 -3.90 -5.93 10.76
C PRO A 20 -4.90 -6.78 9.98
N ASP A 21 -5.84 -7.42 10.67
CA ASP A 21 -6.83 -8.28 10.03
C ASP A 21 -7.68 -7.53 9.01
N VAL A 22 -8.01 -6.27 9.28
CA VAL A 22 -8.77 -5.44 8.34
C VAL A 22 -8.06 -5.31 6.99
N LEU A 23 -6.73 -5.15 7.01
CA LEU A 23 -5.94 -5.05 5.79
C LEU A 23 -5.73 -6.42 5.14
N ARG A 24 -5.61 -7.48 5.94
CA ARG A 24 -5.53 -8.83 5.41
C ARG A 24 -6.77 -9.16 4.58
N LYS A 25 -7.95 -8.82 5.08
CA LYS A 25 -9.22 -9.02 4.36
C LYS A 25 -9.27 -8.21 3.08
N VAL A 26 -8.78 -6.96 3.10
CA VAL A 26 -8.70 -6.12 1.91
C VAL A 26 -7.84 -6.79 0.85
N LEU A 27 -6.67 -7.30 1.24
CA LEU A 27 -5.76 -7.96 0.31
C LEU A 27 -6.34 -9.25 -0.25
N GLU A 28 -7.07 -10.02 0.58
CA GLU A 28 -7.75 -11.24 0.13
C GLU A 28 -8.85 -10.94 -0.89
N GLY A 29 -9.48 -9.78 -0.77
CA GLY A 29 -10.51 -9.34 -1.71
C GLY A 29 -9.95 -8.61 -2.94
N ALA A 30 -8.64 -8.49 -3.08
CA ALA A 30 -8.03 -7.81 -4.22
C ALA A 30 -8.35 -8.53 -5.53
N ARG A 31 -8.59 -7.75 -6.58
CA ARG A 31 -8.89 -8.28 -7.92
C ARG A 31 -7.73 -7.96 -8.85
N PRO A 32 -7.41 -8.84 -9.81
CA PRO A 32 -6.39 -8.51 -10.81
C PRO A 32 -6.79 -7.25 -11.58
N SER A 33 -5.82 -6.36 -11.82
CA SER A 33 -6.06 -5.21 -12.68
C SER A 33 -6.18 -5.68 -14.13
N GLY A 34 -7.03 -5.01 -14.90
CA GLY A 34 -7.43 -5.48 -16.22
C GLY A 34 -6.38 -5.43 -17.32
N GLY A 35 -5.18 -4.93 -17.06
CA GLY A 35 -4.17 -4.75 -18.10
C GLY A 35 -2.74 -5.03 -17.68
N GLY A 36 -2.49 -5.72 -16.55
CA GLY A 36 -1.13 -5.95 -16.11
C GLY A 36 -1.04 -6.85 -14.88
N ASP A 37 0.12 -6.86 -14.24
CA ASP A 37 0.43 -7.73 -13.10
C ASP A 37 -0.01 -7.14 -11.76
N GLY A 38 -0.78 -6.06 -11.77
CA GLY A 38 -1.21 -5.40 -10.56
C GLY A 38 -2.55 -5.89 -10.03
N TYR A 39 -2.99 -5.25 -8.95
CA TYR A 39 -4.25 -5.56 -8.29
C TYR A 39 -5.03 -4.28 -8.04
N VAL A 40 -6.35 -4.41 -7.94
CA VAL A 40 -7.23 -3.32 -7.52
C VAL A 40 -7.74 -3.66 -6.12
N LEU A 41 -7.49 -2.73 -5.19
CA LEU A 41 -8.00 -2.82 -3.82
C LEU A 41 -9.24 -1.93 -3.70
N ASP A 42 -10.30 -2.48 -3.13
CA ASP A 42 -11.52 -1.73 -2.87
C ASP A 42 -11.54 -1.38 -1.38
N LEU A 43 -11.32 -0.09 -1.08
CA LEU A 43 -11.06 0.39 0.27
C LEU A 43 -12.16 1.34 0.72
N THR A 44 -12.62 1.18 1.96
CA THR A 44 -13.33 2.26 2.66
C THR A 44 -12.31 3.33 3.05
N TYR A 45 -12.80 4.50 3.47
CA TYR A 45 -11.92 5.56 3.95
C TYR A 45 -11.05 5.09 5.13
N GLU A 46 -11.66 4.37 6.07
CA GLU A 46 -10.94 3.84 7.23
C GLU A 46 -9.87 2.82 6.82
N GLU A 47 -10.20 1.97 5.86
CA GLU A 47 -9.23 1.00 5.34
C GLU A 47 -8.08 1.68 4.62
N ALA A 48 -8.37 2.71 3.83
CA ALA A 48 -7.34 3.49 3.15
C ALA A 48 -6.42 4.18 4.16
N THR A 49 -6.99 4.75 5.22
CA THR A 49 -6.22 5.37 6.30
C THR A 49 -5.34 4.35 7.01
N ALA A 50 -5.86 3.17 7.31
CA ALA A 50 -5.09 2.10 7.94
C ALA A 50 -3.93 1.65 7.04
N LEU A 51 -4.18 1.52 5.74
CA LEU A 51 -3.13 1.15 4.78
C LEU A 51 -2.06 2.24 4.69
N ASN A 52 -2.47 3.50 4.66
CA ASN A 52 -1.55 4.63 4.62
C ASN A 52 -0.65 4.63 5.87
N GLU A 53 -1.22 4.43 7.04
CA GLU A 53 -0.45 4.38 8.29
C GLU A 53 0.53 3.21 8.29
N LEU A 54 0.09 2.03 7.88
CA LEU A 54 0.95 0.86 7.78
C LEU A 54 2.15 1.12 6.87
N CYS A 55 1.90 1.70 5.70
CA CYS A 55 2.96 2.01 4.74
C CYS A 55 3.90 3.08 5.29
N ALA A 56 3.37 4.11 5.94
CA ALA A 56 4.19 5.17 6.52
C ALA A 56 5.14 4.62 7.60
N TRP A 57 4.68 3.69 8.42
CA TRP A 57 5.51 3.05 9.43
C TRP A 57 6.64 2.20 8.84
N ASN A 58 6.52 1.79 7.58
CA ASN A 58 7.51 0.98 6.88
C ASN A 58 8.41 1.79 5.95
N VAL A 59 8.29 3.11 5.96
CA VAL A 59 9.20 4.00 5.22
C VAL A 59 10.37 4.34 6.13
N HIS A 60 11.55 3.84 5.76
CA HIS A 60 12.78 4.08 6.50
C HIS A 60 13.71 4.96 5.68
N THR A 61 14.43 5.85 6.34
CA THR A 61 15.40 6.74 5.70
C THR A 61 16.81 6.37 6.13
N ASP A 62 17.78 6.72 5.27
CA ASP A 62 19.19 6.55 5.59
C ASP A 62 19.72 7.77 6.40
N ALA A 63 21.02 7.78 6.66
CA ALA A 63 21.67 8.84 7.44
C ALA A 63 21.56 10.23 6.77
N ASN A 64 21.32 10.27 5.46
CA ASN A 64 21.18 11.51 4.69
C ASN A 64 19.72 11.95 4.54
N GLY A 65 18.77 11.21 5.12
CA GLY A 65 17.35 11.52 5.03
C GLY A 65 16.68 11.01 3.75
N ALA A 66 17.38 10.28 2.91
CA ALA A 66 16.79 9.69 1.70
C ALA A 66 16.08 8.39 2.02
N VAL A 67 14.96 8.13 1.33
CA VAL A 67 14.21 6.88 1.50
C VAL A 67 15.06 5.70 1.04
N LYS A 68 15.20 4.70 1.90
CA LYS A 68 15.95 3.49 1.55
C LYS A 68 15.29 2.75 0.38
N PRO A 69 16.07 2.09 -0.50
CA PRO A 69 15.50 1.38 -1.67
C PRO A 69 14.43 0.37 -1.30
N GLU A 70 14.58 -0.37 -0.21
CA GLU A 70 13.59 -1.35 0.26
C GLU A 70 12.30 -0.73 0.77
N SER A 71 12.32 0.55 1.11
CA SER A 71 11.15 1.29 1.60
C SER A 71 10.42 2.06 0.51
N LYS A 72 11.02 2.16 -0.68
CA LYS A 72 10.44 2.96 -1.76
C LYS A 72 9.04 2.49 -2.15
N VAL A 73 8.79 1.20 -2.14
CA VAL A 73 7.47 0.63 -2.45
C VAL A 73 6.40 1.14 -1.49
N PHE A 74 6.73 1.28 -0.21
CA PHE A 74 5.81 1.83 0.78
C PHE A 74 5.62 3.34 0.62
N ASP A 75 6.71 4.06 0.33
CA ASP A 75 6.66 5.50 0.09
C ASP A 75 5.78 5.82 -1.11
N ASP A 76 5.92 5.07 -2.19
CA ASP A 76 5.09 5.23 -3.39
C ASP A 76 3.60 4.96 -3.08
N LEU A 77 3.30 3.97 -2.22
CA LEU A 77 1.93 3.70 -1.80
C LEU A 77 1.35 4.84 -0.98
N VAL A 78 2.11 5.41 -0.04
CA VAL A 78 1.67 6.56 0.74
C VAL A 78 1.31 7.72 -0.19
N LYS A 79 2.17 8.01 -1.16
CA LYS A 79 1.91 9.08 -2.14
C LYS A 79 0.66 8.79 -2.98
N ALA A 80 0.49 7.54 -3.41
CA ALA A 80 -0.67 7.16 -4.21
C ALA A 80 -1.98 7.33 -3.44
N ILE A 81 -1.99 6.99 -2.15
CA ILE A 81 -3.16 7.16 -1.29
C ILE A 81 -3.45 8.63 -1.06
N LEU A 82 -2.43 9.40 -0.65
CA LEU A 82 -2.61 10.82 -0.30
C LEU A 82 -3.01 11.69 -1.50
N THR A 83 -2.65 11.28 -2.70
CA THR A 83 -3.01 12.02 -3.93
C THR A 83 -4.22 11.44 -4.65
N HIS A 84 -4.81 10.38 -4.12
CA HIS A 84 -5.99 9.77 -4.73
C HIS A 84 -7.18 10.74 -4.66
N PRO A 85 -7.92 10.93 -5.77
CA PRO A 85 -9.03 11.89 -5.79
C PRO A 85 -10.16 11.56 -4.81
N ASP A 86 -10.30 10.30 -4.42
CA ASP A 86 -11.36 9.85 -3.51
C ASP A 86 -10.94 9.83 -2.03
N TYR A 87 -9.70 10.21 -1.75
CA TYR A 87 -9.19 10.17 -0.36
C TYR A 87 -9.30 11.51 0.37
#